data_561467fe525fef4d89e02f0266f4241f
#
_entry.id   561467fe525fef4d89e02f0266f4241f
#
_cell.length_a   1.000
_cell.length_b   1.000
_cell.length_c   1.000
_cell.angle_alpha   90.00
_cell.angle_beta   90.00
_cell.angle_gamma   90.00
#
_symmetry.space_group_name_H-M   'P 1'
#
loop_
_entity.id
_entity.type
_entity.pdbx_description
1 polymer ?
#
loop_
_entity_poly.entity_id
_entity_poly.type
_entity_poly.pdbx_seq_one_letter_code
_entity_poly.pdbx_strand_id
1 'polypeptide(L)'
;MKFKINYIFDLSAIISGLILLSLAILTFCDVFGRRFLNSPVTGTIELVEFGMALVAFLAMPRAFFLNAYVSADFIKNVSNNTFQIFINIFRFILMIVIMSMMAYATTKEAMAFFKNERVTIDLEIYFYPFYYAASVGMLSLIHI
;
A
#
# COMPACT_ATOMS: atom_id res chain seq x y z
N MET A 1 8.09 -25.11 3.38
CA MET A 1 7.19 -24.00 3.69
C MET A 1 7.56 -22.72 2.93
N LYS A 2 8.84 -22.39 2.71
CA LYS A 2 9.30 -21.18 1.97
C LYS A 2 8.77 -21.07 0.52
N PHE A 3 8.58 -22.17 -0.19
CA PHE A 3 8.14 -22.18 -1.60
C PHE A 3 6.70 -21.66 -1.80
N LYS A 4 5.77 -21.94 -0.87
CA LYS A 4 4.37 -21.48 -0.96
C LYS A 4 4.23 -19.99 -0.65
N ILE A 5 5.05 -19.46 0.23
CA ILE A 5 5.03 -18.04 0.64
C ILE A 5 5.53 -17.17 -0.51
N ASN A 6 6.60 -17.59 -1.20
CA ASN A 6 7.11 -16.87 -2.37
C ASN A 6 6.06 -16.74 -3.47
N TYR A 7 5.32 -17.83 -3.74
CA TYR A 7 4.28 -17.82 -4.78
C TYR A 7 3.15 -16.82 -4.47
N ILE A 8 2.75 -16.71 -3.18
CA ILE A 8 1.72 -15.74 -2.75
C ILE A 8 2.21 -14.30 -2.97
N PHE A 9 3.46 -14.00 -2.62
CA PHE A 9 4.02 -12.66 -2.81
C PHE A 9 4.25 -12.34 -4.29
N ASP A 10 4.64 -13.32 -5.10
CA ASP A 10 4.75 -13.14 -6.56
C ASP A 10 3.39 -12.85 -7.17
N LEU A 11 2.36 -13.60 -6.76
CA LEU A 11 0.99 -13.40 -7.24
C LEU A 11 0.45 -12.02 -6.85
N SER A 12 0.66 -11.59 -5.60
CA SER A 12 0.22 -10.27 -5.15
C SER A 12 0.90 -9.14 -5.92
N ALA A 13 2.19 -9.28 -6.23
CA ALA A 13 2.95 -8.32 -7.04
C ALA A 13 2.45 -8.27 -8.50
N ILE A 14 2.14 -9.41 -9.11
CA ILE A 14 1.57 -9.46 -10.46
C ILE A 14 0.19 -8.79 -10.48
N ILE A 15 -0.68 -9.10 -9.50
CA ILE A 15 -2.00 -8.48 -9.39
C ILE A 15 -1.87 -6.95 -9.23
N SER A 16 -0.95 -6.49 -8.38
CA SER A 16 -0.72 -5.05 -8.20
C SER A 16 -0.26 -4.38 -9.51
N GLY A 17 0.61 -5.03 -10.27
CA GLY A 17 1.04 -4.55 -11.58
C GLY A 17 -0.10 -4.46 -12.61
N LEU A 18 -0.99 -5.44 -12.62
CA LEU A 18 -2.17 -5.43 -13.50
C LEU A 18 -3.15 -4.31 -13.10
N ILE A 19 -3.38 -4.10 -11.81
CA ILE A 19 -4.20 -2.99 -11.33
C ILE A 19 -3.57 -1.65 -11.74
N LEU A 20 -2.27 -1.48 -11.54
CA LEU A 20 -1.56 -0.26 -11.92
C LEU A 20 -1.68 0.03 -13.43
N LEU A 21 -1.52 -0.99 -14.27
CA LEU A 21 -1.70 -0.86 -15.71
C LEU A 21 -3.13 -0.44 -16.06
N SER A 22 -4.13 -1.04 -15.43
CA SER A 22 -5.55 -0.69 -15.62
C SER A 22 -5.84 0.76 -15.24
N LEU A 23 -5.27 1.24 -14.12
CA LEU A 23 -5.41 2.63 -13.69
C LEU A 23 -4.72 3.60 -14.67
N ALA A 24 -3.56 3.23 -15.20
CA ALA A 24 -2.89 4.03 -16.22
C ALA A 24 -3.73 4.17 -17.49
N ILE A 25 -4.34 3.08 -17.96
CA ILE A 25 -5.24 3.09 -19.11
C ILE A 25 -6.48 3.94 -18.82
N LEU A 26 -7.08 3.77 -17.63
CA LEU A 26 -8.24 4.57 -17.20
C LEU A 26 -7.94 6.06 -17.19
N THR A 27 -6.80 6.44 -16.60
CA THR A 27 -6.36 7.84 -16.56
C THR A 27 -6.11 8.40 -17.96
N PHE A 28 -5.50 7.60 -18.84
CA PHE A 28 -5.30 7.98 -20.23
C PHE A 28 -6.63 8.21 -20.95
N CYS A 29 -7.61 7.30 -20.79
CA CYS A 29 -8.95 7.44 -21.37
C CYS A 29 -9.68 8.67 -20.84
N ASP A 30 -9.59 8.97 -19.52
CA ASP A 30 -10.20 10.15 -18.93
C ASP A 30 -9.61 11.44 -19.50
N VAL A 31 -8.26 11.54 -19.56
CA VAL A 31 -7.58 12.72 -20.11
C VAL A 31 -7.92 12.91 -21.59
N PHE A 32 -7.93 11.82 -22.36
CA PHE A 32 -8.29 11.86 -23.78
C PHE A 32 -9.75 12.25 -23.98
N GLY A 33 -10.67 11.64 -23.24
CA GLY A 33 -12.10 11.95 -23.26
C GLY A 33 -12.37 13.41 -22.89
N ARG A 34 -11.71 13.91 -21.87
CA ARG A 34 -11.81 15.30 -21.41
C ARG A 34 -11.29 16.29 -22.46
N ARG A 35 -10.19 15.96 -23.14
CA ARG A 35 -9.52 16.84 -24.12
C ARG A 35 -10.20 16.86 -25.47
N PHE A 36 -10.64 15.70 -25.99
CA PHE A 36 -11.11 15.55 -27.36
C PHE A 36 -12.63 15.40 -27.49
N LEU A 37 -13.28 14.84 -26.45
CA LEU A 37 -14.71 14.53 -26.50
C LEU A 37 -15.53 15.42 -25.56
N ASN A 38 -14.89 16.31 -24.80
CA ASN A 38 -15.53 17.10 -23.73
C ASN A 38 -16.38 16.26 -22.76
N SER A 39 -16.06 14.97 -22.64
CA SER A 39 -16.75 14.00 -21.80
C SER A 39 -15.73 13.30 -20.89
N PRO A 40 -15.58 13.75 -19.63
CA PRO A 40 -14.72 13.09 -18.66
C PRO A 40 -15.34 11.75 -18.24
N VAL A 41 -14.49 10.80 -17.88
CA VAL A 41 -14.94 9.56 -17.24
C VAL A 41 -15.25 9.85 -15.76
N THR A 42 -16.53 9.73 -15.37
CA THR A 42 -16.96 9.99 -13.98
C THR A 42 -16.30 8.98 -13.03
N GLY A 43 -15.86 9.47 -11.86
CA GLY A 43 -15.25 8.62 -10.83
C GLY A 43 -13.81 8.19 -11.08
N THR A 44 -13.14 8.66 -12.15
CA THR A 44 -11.73 8.31 -12.41
C THR A 44 -10.83 8.65 -11.24
N ILE A 45 -11.00 9.82 -10.61
CA ILE A 45 -10.17 10.27 -9.50
C ILE A 45 -10.31 9.31 -8.31
N GLU A 46 -11.53 8.93 -7.97
CA GLU A 46 -11.83 8.01 -6.87
C GLU A 46 -11.26 6.61 -7.13
N LEU A 47 -11.41 6.09 -8.34
CA LEU A 47 -10.86 4.79 -8.74
C LEU A 47 -9.33 4.79 -8.69
N VAL A 48 -8.69 5.87 -9.12
CA VAL A 48 -7.23 6.00 -9.06
C VAL A 48 -6.76 6.09 -7.62
N GLU A 49 -7.42 6.85 -6.76
CA GLU A 49 -7.07 6.99 -5.35
C GLU A 49 -7.12 5.64 -4.62
N PHE A 50 -8.23 4.90 -4.72
CA PHE A 50 -8.37 3.59 -4.10
C PHE A 50 -7.47 2.53 -4.75
N GLY A 51 -7.36 2.56 -6.06
CA GLY A 51 -6.54 1.62 -6.80
C GLY A 51 -5.05 1.77 -6.48
N MET A 52 -4.55 3.00 -6.36
CA MET A 52 -3.16 3.26 -5.95
C MET A 52 -2.88 2.78 -4.52
N ALA A 53 -3.82 2.96 -3.60
CA ALA A 53 -3.68 2.41 -2.25
C ALA A 53 -3.60 0.86 -2.29
N LEU A 54 -4.46 0.19 -3.05
CA LEU A 54 -4.42 -1.26 -3.22
C LEU A 54 -3.11 -1.72 -3.86
N VAL A 55 -2.63 -1.04 -4.91
CA VAL A 55 -1.34 -1.33 -5.56
C VAL A 55 -0.20 -1.26 -4.54
N ALA A 56 -0.15 -0.20 -3.72
CA ALA A 56 0.89 -0.05 -2.71
C ALA A 56 0.89 -1.22 -1.72
N PHE A 57 -0.27 -1.57 -1.14
CA PHE A 57 -0.36 -2.65 -0.15
C PHE A 57 -0.12 -4.04 -0.74
N LEU A 58 -0.48 -4.29 -1.99
CA LEU A 58 -0.24 -5.58 -2.64
C LEU A 58 1.23 -5.74 -3.10
N ALA A 59 1.90 -4.65 -3.47
CA ALA A 59 3.29 -4.68 -3.92
C ALA A 59 4.31 -4.70 -2.77
N MET A 60 4.01 -4.03 -1.65
CA MET A 60 4.91 -3.89 -0.50
C MET A 60 5.48 -5.22 0.03
N PRO A 61 4.67 -6.28 0.29
CA PRO A 61 5.19 -7.52 0.83
C PRO A 61 6.29 -8.14 -0.03
N ARG A 62 6.15 -8.07 -1.35
CA ARG A 62 7.18 -8.57 -2.28
C ARG A 62 8.45 -7.74 -2.26
N ALA A 63 8.33 -6.42 -2.22
CA ALA A 63 9.46 -5.51 -2.12
C ALA A 63 10.27 -5.75 -0.84
N PHE A 64 9.60 -5.94 0.30
CA PHE A 64 10.25 -6.28 1.56
C PHE A 64 10.93 -7.65 1.50
N PHE A 65 10.27 -8.65 0.94
CA PHE A 65 10.84 -10.00 0.83
C PHE A 65 12.10 -10.03 -0.04
N LEU A 66 12.16 -9.23 -1.10
CA LEU A 66 13.33 -9.12 -1.98
C LEU A 66 14.41 -8.18 -1.45
N ASN A 67 14.24 -7.55 -0.28
CA ASN A 67 15.11 -6.48 0.23
C ASN A 67 15.29 -5.34 -0.80
N ALA A 68 14.28 -5.12 -1.65
CA ALA A 68 14.30 -4.10 -2.71
C ALA A 68 13.99 -2.68 -2.19
N TYR A 69 13.96 -2.50 -0.88
CA TYR A 69 13.83 -1.19 -0.25
C TYR A 69 15.17 -0.47 -0.18
N VAL A 70 15.16 0.83 -0.30
CA VAL A 70 16.35 1.66 -0.15
C VAL A 70 16.84 1.56 1.29
N SER A 71 17.91 0.79 1.52
CA SER A 71 18.61 0.80 2.80
C SER A 71 19.67 1.90 2.77
N ALA A 72 19.66 2.76 3.78
CA ALA A 72 20.75 3.74 3.96
C ALA A 72 22.00 2.99 4.40
N ASP A 73 22.78 2.51 3.43
CA ASP A 73 24.01 1.73 3.66
C ASP A 73 25.14 2.54 4.32
N PHE A 74 24.92 3.84 4.56
CA PHE A 74 25.87 4.70 5.27
C PHE A 74 26.29 4.16 6.65
N ILE A 75 25.44 3.37 7.28
CA ILE A 75 25.65 2.81 8.62
C ILE A 75 26.44 1.48 8.56
N LYS A 76 26.41 0.77 7.44
CA LYS A 76 27.19 -0.49 7.28
C LYS A 76 28.69 -0.28 7.33
N ASN A 77 29.17 0.92 7.00
CA ASN A 77 30.59 1.28 7.04
C ASN A 77 31.10 1.67 8.43
N VAL A 78 30.23 1.76 9.44
CA VAL A 78 30.65 2.02 10.83
C VAL A 78 31.17 0.72 11.43
N SER A 79 32.44 0.69 11.71
CA SER A 79 33.30 -0.47 12.00
C SER A 79 33.00 -1.26 13.28
N ASN A 80 31.96 -0.93 14.07
CA ASN A 80 31.72 -1.61 15.35
C ASN A 80 30.49 -2.52 15.28
N ASN A 81 30.71 -3.84 15.37
CA ASN A 81 29.66 -4.85 15.28
C ASN A 81 28.54 -4.65 16.34
N THR A 82 28.90 -4.23 17.55
CA THR A 82 27.95 -3.96 18.64
C THR A 82 27.03 -2.78 18.31
N PHE A 83 27.57 -1.74 17.68
CA PHE A 83 26.82 -0.57 17.27
C PHE A 83 25.83 -0.90 16.13
N GLN A 84 26.24 -1.76 15.20
CA GLN A 84 25.33 -2.24 14.13
C GLN A 84 24.16 -3.04 14.68
N ILE A 85 24.39 -3.90 15.67
CA ILE A 85 23.31 -4.66 16.34
C ILE A 85 22.33 -3.71 17.02
N PHE A 86 22.82 -2.71 17.74
CA PHE A 86 21.98 -1.72 18.41
C PHE A 86 21.08 -0.95 17.42
N ILE A 87 21.67 -0.47 16.31
CA ILE A 87 20.92 0.23 15.27
C ILE A 87 19.87 -0.67 14.62
N ASN A 88 20.18 -1.93 14.36
CA ASN A 88 19.23 -2.86 13.76
C ASN A 88 18.05 -3.13 14.69
N ILE A 89 18.28 -3.30 15.98
CA ILE A 89 17.23 -3.48 16.99
C ILE A 89 16.37 -2.21 17.08
N PHE A 90 17.00 -1.05 17.16
CA PHE A 90 16.28 0.23 17.21
C PHE A 90 15.40 0.45 15.98
N ARG A 91 15.93 0.18 14.76
CA ARG A 91 15.17 0.25 13.51
C ARG A 91 13.97 -0.69 13.51
N PHE A 92 14.15 -1.92 14.00
CA PHE A 92 13.08 -2.92 14.07
C PHE A 92 11.96 -2.49 15.03
N ILE A 93 12.32 -1.99 16.23
CA ILE A 93 11.35 -1.46 17.20
C ILE A 93 10.61 -0.27 16.61
N LEU A 94 11.32 0.68 15.99
CA LEU A 94 10.73 1.86 15.38
C LEU A 94 9.74 1.49 14.28
N MET A 95 10.09 0.53 13.43
CA MET A 95 9.21 0.02 12.37
C MET A 95 7.92 -0.58 12.95
N ILE A 96 8.01 -1.43 13.96
CA ILE A 96 6.84 -2.02 14.62
C ILE A 96 5.93 -0.93 15.20
N VAL A 97 6.51 0.04 15.90
CA VAL A 97 5.75 1.14 16.53
C VAL A 97 5.02 1.95 15.47
N ILE A 98 5.71 2.38 14.40
CA ILE A 98 5.11 3.19 13.34
C ILE A 98 3.99 2.41 12.63
N MET A 99 4.25 1.17 12.22
CA MET A 99 3.26 0.34 11.51
C MET A 99 2.04 0.04 12.38
N SER A 100 2.23 -0.20 13.68
CA SER A 100 1.13 -0.41 14.62
C SER A 100 0.28 0.85 14.82
N MET A 101 0.93 2.01 14.94
CA MET A 101 0.22 3.29 15.03
C MET A 101 -0.58 3.59 13.76
N MET A 102 0.00 3.37 12.59
CA MET A 102 -0.68 3.55 11.31
C MET A 102 -1.85 2.58 11.16
N ALA A 103 -1.67 1.30 11.47
CA ALA A 103 -2.75 0.30 11.43
C ALA A 103 -3.89 0.66 12.40
N TYR A 104 -3.57 1.14 13.60
CA TYR A 104 -4.57 1.61 14.56
C TYR A 104 -5.35 2.83 14.02
N ALA A 105 -4.65 3.82 13.48
CA ALA A 105 -5.27 5.03 12.93
C ALA A 105 -6.20 4.68 11.74
N THR A 106 -5.73 3.86 10.79
CA THR A 106 -6.55 3.44 9.64
C THR A 106 -7.75 2.60 10.03
N THR A 107 -7.63 1.73 11.04
CA THR A 107 -8.76 0.95 11.56
C THR A 107 -9.80 1.85 12.22
N LYS A 108 -9.36 2.86 12.99
CA LYS A 108 -10.24 3.84 13.63
C LYS A 108 -11.02 4.65 12.59
N GLU A 109 -10.35 5.11 11.53
CA GLU A 109 -11.00 5.81 10.42
C GLU A 109 -11.99 4.90 9.67
N ALA A 110 -11.63 3.62 9.43
CA ALA A 110 -12.52 2.64 8.83
C ALA A 110 -13.82 2.48 9.64
N MET A 111 -13.73 2.40 10.96
CA MET A 111 -14.90 2.33 11.86
C MET A 111 -15.73 3.60 11.80
N ALA A 112 -15.10 4.77 11.73
CA ALA A 112 -15.80 6.05 11.63
C ALA A 112 -16.56 6.16 10.29
N PHE A 113 -15.96 5.73 9.18
CA PHE A 113 -16.61 5.70 7.87
C PHE A 113 -17.75 4.68 7.81
N PHE A 114 -17.59 3.52 8.44
CA PHE A 114 -18.65 2.54 8.57
C PHE A 114 -19.85 3.11 9.35
N LYS A 115 -19.61 3.76 10.49
CA LYS A 115 -20.67 4.33 11.34
C LYS A 115 -21.39 5.51 10.68
N ASN A 116 -20.69 6.29 9.86
CA ASN A 116 -21.23 7.49 9.21
C ASN A 116 -21.72 7.20 7.80
N GLU A 117 -21.72 5.94 7.33
CA GLU A 117 -22.12 5.52 5.99
C GLU A 117 -21.52 6.37 4.87
N ARG A 118 -20.25 6.79 5.05
CA ARG A 118 -19.59 7.64 4.07
C ARG A 118 -19.32 6.90 2.77
N VAL A 119 -19.80 7.49 1.68
CA VAL A 119 -19.60 7.06 0.30
C VAL A 119 -18.83 8.12 -0.47
N THR A 120 -18.19 7.72 -1.56
CA THR A 120 -17.55 8.63 -2.52
C THR A 120 -18.62 9.46 -3.25
N ILE A 121 -18.20 10.60 -3.82
CA ILE A 121 -19.11 11.59 -4.41
C ILE A 121 -19.63 11.12 -5.78
N ASP A 122 -18.73 10.54 -6.60
CA ASP A 122 -19.04 10.21 -8.00
C ASP A 122 -19.58 8.79 -8.18
N LEU A 123 -19.04 7.82 -7.43
CA LEU A 123 -19.35 6.39 -7.60
C LEU A 123 -20.19 5.81 -6.45
N GLU A 124 -20.44 6.58 -5.39
CA GLU A 124 -21.17 6.15 -4.19
C GLU A 124 -20.59 4.87 -3.54
N ILE A 125 -19.28 4.65 -3.68
CA ILE A 125 -18.57 3.51 -3.10
C ILE A 125 -18.26 3.79 -1.63
N TYR A 126 -18.50 2.82 -0.75
CA TYR A 126 -18.14 2.93 0.66
C TYR A 126 -16.63 2.97 0.87
N PHE A 127 -16.15 3.90 1.70
CA PHE A 127 -14.74 4.04 2.06
C PHE A 127 -14.22 2.91 2.96
N TYR A 128 -15.04 2.40 3.86
CA TYR A 128 -14.61 1.50 4.92
C TYR A 128 -13.89 0.21 4.46
N PRO A 129 -14.25 -0.45 3.34
CA PRO A 129 -13.58 -1.70 2.94
C PRO A 129 -12.11 -1.47 2.57
N PHE A 130 -11.83 -0.33 1.91
CA PHE A 130 -10.46 0.04 1.51
C PHE A 130 -9.57 0.35 2.70
N TYR A 131 -10.10 1.04 3.72
CA TYR A 131 -9.38 1.32 4.95
C TYR A 131 -9.13 0.06 5.78
N TYR A 132 -10.07 -0.90 5.82
CA TYR A 132 -9.82 -2.21 6.43
C TYR A 132 -8.76 -3.00 5.66
N ALA A 133 -8.81 -3.04 4.34
CA ALA A 133 -7.79 -3.70 3.52
C ALA A 133 -6.40 -3.09 3.75
N ALA A 134 -6.32 -1.76 3.84
CA ALA A 134 -5.10 -1.04 4.16
C ALA A 134 -4.54 -1.42 5.55
N SER A 135 -5.39 -1.46 6.58
CA SER A 135 -4.97 -1.82 7.94
C SER A 135 -4.46 -3.26 8.03
N VAL A 136 -5.12 -4.21 7.36
CA VAL A 136 -4.67 -5.61 7.27
C VAL A 136 -3.33 -5.70 6.51
N GLY A 137 -3.17 -4.94 5.42
CA GLY A 137 -1.91 -4.84 4.69
C GLY A 137 -0.76 -4.36 5.57
N MET A 138 -0.96 -3.30 6.36
CA MET A 138 0.04 -2.79 7.31
C MET A 138 0.41 -3.81 8.39
N LEU A 139 -0.58 -4.53 8.94
CA LEU A 139 -0.32 -5.58 9.92
C LEU A 139 0.44 -6.78 9.31
N SER A 140 0.18 -7.10 8.04
CA SER A 140 0.91 -8.18 7.35
C SER A 140 2.40 -7.86 7.18
N LEU A 141 2.76 -6.58 7.01
CA LEU A 141 4.16 -6.14 6.93
C LEU A 141 4.94 -6.32 8.24
N ILE A 142 4.26 -6.21 9.39
CA ILE A 142 4.89 -6.48 10.71
C ILE A 142 5.27 -7.98 10.83
N HIS A 143 4.50 -8.86 10.18
CA HIS A 143 4.73 -10.31 10.26
C HIS A 143 5.86 -10.79 9.33
N ILE A 144 6.23 -10.03 8.32
CA ILE A 144 7.31 -10.35 7.37
C ILE A 144 8.67 -9.93 7.91
#